data_06ecde4d699123585da12535eaadfb9d
#
_entry.id   06ecde4d699123585da12535eaadfb9d
#
_cell.length_a   1.000
_cell.length_b   1.000
_cell.length_c   1.000
_cell.angle_alpha   90.00
_cell.angle_beta   90.00
_cell.angle_gamma   90.00
#
_symmetry.space_group_name_H-M   'P 1'
#
loop_
_entity.id
_entity.type
_entity.pdbx_description
1 polymer ?
#
loop_
_entity_poly.entity_id
_entity_poly.type
_entity_poly.pdbx_seq_one_letter_code
_entity_poly.pdbx_strand_id
1 'polypeptide(L)'
;MKQIRVAVVGTQGVPATYGGFESLVENLIGENCPPDVHYTVFCSGKDIPANIPDYKGAALKYIPLRANGIQSVPYDMLSLCRCLFGSYDVILVLGVSGGLFLPVFNLLNSKKLIINIDGQEYMRPKWNRFAKWILRISEKLAVKYADFVIADNKGIQEYVARKYGHDSELICYGGDHVQRAMSEDEAGDILRRYDLEPREYAIAVCRIEPENNCDIVLDAFSRSGRKLVYIGNWNNSEYGRALKQKYAGFGNIMMLDAIYDLDVLYALRANAAVYVHGHSAGGTNPSLVEAMFFGIPIASFDVVYNRETTEGKAYYFKNADGLLKVLERDDLDGAAMKEIAWRRYTWKHISSQYSLLYRSDTSCFGI
;
A
#
# COMPACT_ATOMS: atom_id res chain seq x y z
N MET A 1 20.02 -2.06 25.64
CA MET A 1 19.90 -1.07 24.53
C MET A 1 18.97 0.05 24.99
N LYS A 2 19.17 1.30 24.54
CA LYS A 2 18.26 2.40 24.86
C LYS A 2 16.92 2.13 24.19
N GLN A 3 15.82 2.22 24.92
CA GLN A 3 14.48 2.09 24.35
C GLN A 3 14.17 3.29 23.46
N ILE A 4 13.54 3.02 22.31
CA ILE A 4 13.15 4.01 21.31
C ILE A 4 11.64 4.08 21.25
N ARG A 5 11.07 5.25 21.49
CA ARG A 5 9.62 5.51 21.48
C ARG A 5 9.26 6.20 20.16
N VAL A 6 8.48 5.51 19.34
CA VAL A 6 8.06 5.97 18.01
C VAL A 6 6.59 6.35 18.04
N ALA A 7 6.26 7.59 17.66
CA ALA A 7 4.88 7.97 17.37
C ALA A 7 4.59 7.84 15.88
N VAL A 8 3.52 7.15 15.51
CA VAL A 8 3.06 6.99 14.12
C VAL A 8 1.86 7.88 13.88
N VAL A 9 1.94 8.71 12.84
CA VAL A 9 0.92 9.71 12.45
C VAL A 9 0.62 9.56 10.95
N GLY A 10 -0.58 9.89 10.51
CA GLY A 10 -0.93 9.93 9.08
C GLY A 10 -1.56 8.63 8.55
N THR A 11 -2.10 7.80 9.44
CA THR A 11 -2.84 6.58 9.12
C THR A 11 -4.22 6.62 9.74
N GLN A 12 -5.18 5.82 9.25
CA GLN A 12 -6.45 5.62 9.96
C GLN A 12 -6.24 4.96 11.32
N GLY A 13 -5.16 4.17 11.46
CA GLY A 13 -4.80 3.43 12.64
C GLY A 13 -4.86 1.92 12.44
N VAL A 14 -4.81 1.19 13.56
CA VAL A 14 -4.84 -0.27 13.62
C VAL A 14 -5.97 -0.75 14.54
N PRO A 15 -6.56 -1.95 14.31
CA PRO A 15 -6.25 -2.95 13.29
C PRO A 15 -6.44 -2.43 11.87
N ALA A 16 -5.65 -2.94 10.93
CA ALA A 16 -5.69 -2.54 9.53
C ALA A 16 -7.01 -2.99 8.87
N THR A 17 -7.80 -2.03 8.42
CA THR A 17 -9.06 -2.26 7.69
C THR A 17 -9.04 -1.70 6.28
N TYR A 18 -8.04 -0.84 5.97
CA TYR A 18 -8.00 -0.10 4.71
C TYR A 18 -6.61 0.48 4.43
N GLY A 19 -6.06 0.22 3.25
CA GLY A 19 -4.89 0.93 2.73
C GLY A 19 -3.52 0.34 3.08
N GLY A 20 -2.50 0.84 2.38
CA GLY A 20 -1.12 0.36 2.51
C GLY A 20 -0.46 0.80 3.82
N PHE A 21 -0.73 2.01 4.29
CA PHE A 21 -0.14 2.52 5.53
C PHE A 21 -0.65 1.79 6.77
N GLU A 22 -1.92 1.41 6.79
CA GLU A 22 -2.49 0.60 7.87
C GLU A 22 -1.83 -0.77 7.92
N SER A 23 -1.65 -1.42 6.76
CA SER A 23 -0.93 -2.70 6.65
C SER A 23 0.55 -2.56 7.03
N LEU A 24 1.21 -1.46 6.65
CA LEU A 24 2.57 -1.15 7.06
C LEU A 24 2.67 -1.08 8.59
N VAL A 25 1.83 -0.26 9.22
CA VAL A 25 1.86 -0.07 10.69
C VAL A 25 1.56 -1.36 11.41
N GLU A 26 0.56 -2.12 10.97
CA GLU A 26 0.18 -3.38 11.59
C GLU A 26 1.31 -4.41 11.61
N ASN A 27 2.12 -4.45 10.55
CA ASN A 27 3.26 -5.35 10.45
C ASN A 27 4.52 -4.82 11.14
N LEU A 28 4.68 -3.49 11.28
CA LEU A 28 5.77 -2.91 12.07
C LEU A 28 5.60 -3.11 13.58
N ILE A 29 4.35 -3.06 14.09
CA ILE A 29 4.04 -3.22 15.53
C ILE A 29 3.86 -4.67 15.96
N GLY A 30 3.78 -5.62 15.02
CA GLY A 30 3.56 -7.04 15.29
C GLY A 30 4.85 -7.81 15.60
N GLU A 31 4.92 -9.03 15.12
CA GLU A 31 6.02 -9.96 15.34
C GLU A 31 7.40 -9.45 14.86
N ASN A 32 7.39 -8.53 13.89
CA ASN A 32 8.62 -7.94 13.34
C ASN A 32 9.11 -6.72 14.15
N CYS A 33 8.42 -6.31 15.22
CA CYS A 33 8.81 -5.18 16.04
C CYS A 33 10.09 -5.51 16.84
N PRO A 34 11.16 -4.71 16.71
CA PRO A 34 12.35 -4.91 17.55
C PRO A 34 12.01 -4.73 19.04
N PRO A 35 12.59 -5.52 19.96
CA PRO A 35 12.20 -5.55 21.37
C PRO A 35 12.49 -4.24 22.12
N ASP A 36 13.34 -3.37 21.58
CA ASP A 36 13.70 -2.08 22.13
C ASP A 36 12.92 -0.90 21.50
N VAL A 37 11.97 -1.18 20.57
CA VAL A 37 11.11 -0.17 19.93
C VAL A 37 9.70 -0.26 20.49
N HIS A 38 9.17 0.90 20.91
CA HIS A 38 7.80 1.03 21.42
C HIS A 38 7.00 2.00 20.59
N TYR A 39 5.95 1.50 19.97
CA TYR A 39 5.08 2.31 19.11
C TYR A 39 3.91 2.93 19.88
N THR A 40 3.57 4.16 19.51
CA THR A 40 2.27 4.79 19.80
C THR A 40 1.65 5.14 18.44
N VAL A 41 0.49 4.59 18.14
CA VAL A 41 -0.21 4.84 16.87
C VAL A 41 -1.35 5.82 17.10
N PHE A 42 -1.37 6.92 16.34
CA PHE A 42 -2.49 7.85 16.32
C PHE A 42 -3.57 7.32 15.37
N CYS A 43 -4.75 7.06 15.91
CA CYS A 43 -5.88 6.45 15.22
C CYS A 43 -7.02 7.44 15.03
N SER A 44 -7.75 7.31 13.91
CA SER A 44 -8.99 8.05 13.70
C SER A 44 -10.11 7.47 14.58
N GLY A 45 -10.61 8.27 15.51
CA GLY A 45 -11.74 7.88 16.35
C GLY A 45 -13.09 7.86 15.61
N LYS A 46 -13.12 8.22 14.31
CA LYS A 46 -14.31 8.14 13.45
C LYS A 46 -14.26 7.00 12.44
N ASP A 47 -13.07 6.54 12.09
CA ASP A 47 -12.89 5.49 11.09
C ASP A 47 -12.66 4.12 11.75
N ILE A 48 -12.16 4.09 13.00
CA ILE A 48 -11.96 2.87 13.79
C ILE A 48 -13.02 2.79 14.88
N PRO A 49 -13.95 1.83 14.82
CA PRO A 49 -15.06 1.74 15.76
C PRO A 49 -14.67 1.25 17.17
N ALA A 50 -13.56 0.50 17.30
CA ALA A 50 -13.11 -0.04 18.57
C ALA A 50 -12.13 0.91 19.26
N ASN A 51 -12.54 1.48 20.39
CA ASN A 51 -11.70 2.36 21.21
C ASN A 51 -10.91 1.53 22.24
N ILE A 52 -9.88 0.81 21.78
CA ILE A 52 -8.99 0.00 22.63
C ILE A 52 -7.72 0.79 22.97
N PRO A 53 -7.12 0.61 24.16
CA PRO A 53 -5.94 1.37 24.57
C PRO A 53 -4.64 0.89 23.90
N ASP A 54 -4.56 -0.37 23.50
CA ASP A 54 -3.38 -0.99 22.89
C ASP A 54 -3.77 -2.06 21.87
N TYR A 55 -2.84 -2.33 20.93
CA TYR A 55 -2.98 -3.38 19.92
C TYR A 55 -1.59 -3.90 19.53
N LYS A 56 -1.38 -5.22 19.58
CA LYS A 56 -0.10 -5.88 19.25
C LYS A 56 1.12 -5.22 19.94
N GLY A 57 0.96 -4.76 21.20
CA GLY A 57 2.02 -4.11 21.96
C GLY A 57 2.24 -2.62 21.66
N ALA A 58 1.51 -2.03 20.74
CA ALA A 58 1.51 -0.59 20.49
C ALA A 58 0.41 0.11 21.27
N ALA A 59 0.71 1.27 21.90
CA ALA A 59 -0.29 2.12 22.52
C ALA A 59 -1.10 2.86 21.44
N LEU A 60 -2.42 2.96 21.60
CA LEU A 60 -3.30 3.67 20.66
C LEU A 60 -3.78 5.00 21.23
N LYS A 61 -3.75 6.06 20.39
CA LYS A 61 -4.27 7.39 20.74
C LYS A 61 -5.26 7.86 19.68
N TYR A 62 -6.46 8.19 20.10
CA TYR A 62 -7.54 8.52 19.18
C TYR A 62 -7.69 10.02 18.98
N ILE A 63 -7.83 10.42 17.72
CA ILE A 63 -8.14 11.77 17.27
C ILE A 63 -9.60 11.78 16.79
N PRO A 64 -10.48 12.72 17.23
CA PRO A 64 -11.90 12.73 16.89
C PRO A 64 -12.19 13.29 15.49
N LEU A 65 -11.35 12.98 14.51
CA LEU A 65 -11.43 13.39 13.12
C LEU A 65 -11.21 12.17 12.22
N ARG A 66 -11.65 12.24 10.96
CA ARG A 66 -11.36 11.23 9.94
C ARG A 66 -9.95 11.41 9.40
N ALA A 67 -9.24 10.32 9.22
CA ALA A 67 -7.90 10.33 8.62
C ALA A 67 -7.94 10.51 7.09
N ASN A 68 -9.09 10.32 6.46
CA ASN A 68 -9.26 10.44 5.01
C ASN A 68 -10.09 11.64 4.59
N GLY A 69 -9.92 12.06 3.31
CA GLY A 69 -10.67 13.17 2.70
C GLY A 69 -10.23 14.53 3.24
N ILE A 70 -11.18 15.48 3.30
CA ILE A 70 -10.91 16.87 3.72
C ILE A 70 -10.41 16.95 5.16
N GLN A 71 -10.79 16.01 6.02
CA GLN A 71 -10.39 16.00 7.42
C GLN A 71 -8.97 15.45 7.64
N SER A 72 -8.31 14.88 6.64
CA SER A 72 -6.95 14.34 6.78
C SER A 72 -5.94 15.41 7.21
N VAL A 73 -6.02 16.62 6.68
CA VAL A 73 -5.12 17.71 7.03
C VAL A 73 -5.26 18.10 8.51
N PRO A 74 -6.43 18.50 9.04
CA PRO A 74 -6.58 18.82 10.46
C PRO A 74 -6.35 17.60 11.37
N TYR A 75 -6.62 16.36 10.90
CA TYR A 75 -6.32 15.14 11.65
C TYR A 75 -4.81 14.99 11.89
N ASP A 76 -4.00 15.11 10.84
CA ASP A 76 -2.54 14.99 10.93
C ASP A 76 -1.93 16.15 11.71
N MET A 77 -2.40 17.37 11.51
CA MET A 77 -1.95 18.54 12.28
C MET A 77 -2.21 18.37 13.78
N LEU A 78 -3.39 17.88 14.16
CA LEU A 78 -3.74 17.65 15.59
C LEU A 78 -2.92 16.49 16.16
N SER A 79 -2.66 15.44 15.38
CA SER A 79 -1.81 14.32 15.76
C SER A 79 -0.38 14.79 16.02
N LEU A 80 0.21 15.57 15.11
CA LEU A 80 1.52 16.19 15.29
C LEU A 80 1.58 17.14 16.50
N CYS A 81 0.55 17.97 16.67
CA CYS A 81 0.45 18.84 17.85
C CYS A 81 0.50 18.05 19.16
N ARG A 82 -0.21 16.92 19.24
CA ARG A 82 -0.15 16.02 20.42
C ARG A 82 1.22 15.37 20.58
N CYS A 83 1.95 15.14 19.50
CA CYS A 83 3.32 14.64 19.57
C CYS A 83 4.29 15.61 20.21
N LEU A 84 4.06 16.94 20.16
CA LEU A 84 4.90 17.94 20.85
C LEU A 84 4.97 17.69 22.36
N PHE A 85 3.85 17.30 22.95
CA PHE A 85 3.72 17.10 24.41
C PHE A 85 3.98 15.64 24.84
N GLY A 86 4.19 14.72 23.89
CA GLY A 86 4.49 13.32 24.18
C GLY A 86 6.00 13.06 24.34
N SER A 87 6.32 12.02 25.11
CA SER A 87 7.71 11.59 25.30
C SER A 87 8.14 10.61 24.20
N TYR A 88 8.32 11.09 22.98
CA TYR A 88 8.77 10.32 21.83
C TYR A 88 10.21 10.66 21.46
N ASP A 89 10.93 9.70 20.90
CA ASP A 89 12.27 9.90 20.35
C ASP A 89 12.19 10.12 18.83
N VAL A 90 11.21 9.45 18.18
CA VAL A 90 10.97 9.50 16.72
C VAL A 90 9.50 9.78 16.43
N ILE A 91 9.23 10.62 15.43
CA ILE A 91 7.90 10.81 14.86
C ILE A 91 7.94 10.28 13.42
N LEU A 92 7.20 9.21 13.17
CA LEU A 92 7.01 8.62 11.84
C LEU A 92 5.69 9.15 11.26
N VAL A 93 5.78 9.95 10.21
CA VAL A 93 4.63 10.52 9.51
C VAL A 93 4.43 9.74 8.20
N LEU A 94 3.23 9.23 8.02
CA LEU A 94 2.80 8.48 6.83
C LEU A 94 1.92 9.37 5.96
N GLY A 95 2.43 9.74 4.79
CA GLY A 95 1.80 10.70 3.90
C GLY A 95 2.21 12.15 4.17
N VAL A 96 1.63 13.07 3.40
CA VAL A 96 2.04 14.48 3.40
C VAL A 96 0.96 15.44 3.89
N SER A 97 -0.21 14.96 4.30
CA SER A 97 -1.36 15.81 4.66
C SER A 97 -1.05 16.78 5.80
N GLY A 98 -0.22 16.37 6.77
CA GLY A 98 0.21 17.18 7.90
C GLY A 98 1.33 18.18 7.61
N GLY A 99 1.89 18.20 6.39
CA GLY A 99 3.08 18.96 6.03
C GLY A 99 2.99 20.46 6.29
N LEU A 100 1.79 21.03 6.19
CA LEU A 100 1.56 22.47 6.48
C LEU A 100 1.90 22.88 7.93
N PHE A 101 1.83 21.95 8.87
CA PHE A 101 2.15 22.21 10.27
C PHE A 101 3.64 22.05 10.59
N LEU A 102 4.42 21.41 9.73
CA LEU A 102 5.81 21.06 10.00
C LEU A 102 6.74 22.27 10.25
N PRO A 103 6.58 23.45 9.62
CA PRO A 103 7.38 24.62 9.98
C PRO A 103 7.24 24.99 11.46
N VAL A 104 6.02 24.97 11.98
CA VAL A 104 5.75 25.26 13.40
C VAL A 104 6.20 24.09 14.28
N PHE A 105 5.91 22.87 13.85
CA PHE A 105 6.31 21.66 14.54
C PHE A 105 7.84 21.62 14.74
N ASN A 106 8.61 21.84 13.67
CA ASN A 106 10.08 21.81 13.72
C ASN A 106 10.69 22.89 14.62
N LEU A 107 10.07 24.08 14.68
CA LEU A 107 10.50 25.14 15.59
C LEU A 107 10.35 24.75 17.07
N LEU A 108 9.37 23.93 17.39
CA LEU A 108 9.00 23.54 18.78
C LEU A 108 9.47 22.11 19.14
N ASN A 109 10.03 21.39 18.18
CA ASN A 109 10.34 19.97 18.32
C ASN A 109 11.84 19.70 18.20
N SER A 110 12.33 18.80 19.06
CA SER A 110 13.71 18.28 19.00
C SER A 110 13.75 16.76 18.71
N LYS A 111 12.61 16.16 18.37
CA LYS A 111 12.48 14.73 18.08
C LYS A 111 12.78 14.47 16.62
N LYS A 112 13.35 13.32 16.30
CA LYS A 112 13.62 12.91 14.93
C LYS A 112 12.32 12.79 14.13
N LEU A 113 12.26 13.42 12.95
CA LEU A 113 11.12 13.44 12.07
C LEU A 113 11.42 12.62 10.81
N ILE A 114 10.71 11.49 10.66
CA ILE A 114 10.80 10.60 9.49
C ILE A 114 9.48 10.68 8.74
N ILE A 115 9.52 10.95 7.44
CA ILE A 115 8.31 11.11 6.62
C ILE A 115 8.33 10.16 5.44
N ASN A 116 7.33 9.28 5.35
CA ASN A 116 7.05 8.49 4.15
C ASN A 116 6.06 9.26 3.27
N ILE A 117 6.49 9.66 2.06
CA ILE A 117 5.72 10.57 1.21
C ILE A 117 4.62 9.91 0.37
N ASP A 118 4.50 8.58 0.36
CA ASP A 118 3.44 7.80 -0.39
C ASP A 118 3.31 8.17 -1.88
N GLY A 119 4.31 8.71 -2.50
CA GLY A 119 4.21 9.14 -3.90
C GLY A 119 3.47 10.46 -4.09
N GLN A 120 2.96 10.68 -5.30
CA GLN A 120 2.41 11.97 -5.73
C GLN A 120 0.90 12.07 -5.45
N GLU A 121 0.47 12.14 -4.18
CA GLU A 121 -0.96 12.16 -3.80
C GLU A 121 -1.76 13.28 -4.52
N TYR A 122 -1.13 14.44 -4.76
CA TYR A 122 -1.77 15.55 -5.48
C TYR A 122 -2.11 15.24 -6.96
N MET A 123 -1.52 14.18 -7.55
CA MET A 123 -1.81 13.78 -8.93
C MET A 123 -3.14 13.04 -9.05
N ARG A 124 -3.66 12.47 -7.98
CA ARG A 124 -4.88 11.65 -8.01
C ARG A 124 -6.09 12.46 -8.50
N PRO A 125 -6.91 11.89 -9.39
CA PRO A 125 -8.08 12.58 -9.98
C PRO A 125 -9.12 13.07 -8.97
N LYS A 126 -9.25 12.40 -7.82
CA LYS A 126 -10.22 12.74 -6.76
C LYS A 126 -10.05 14.14 -6.17
N TRP A 127 -8.89 14.78 -6.33
CA TRP A 127 -8.60 16.09 -5.76
C TRP A 127 -8.94 17.23 -6.71
N ASN A 128 -9.65 18.26 -6.24
CA ASN A 128 -9.86 19.49 -6.97
C ASN A 128 -8.56 20.34 -7.03
N ARG A 129 -8.56 21.41 -7.84
CA ARG A 129 -7.37 22.25 -8.06
C ARG A 129 -6.80 22.87 -6.79
N PHE A 130 -7.66 23.28 -5.85
CA PHE A 130 -7.24 23.89 -4.58
C PHE A 130 -6.61 22.86 -3.65
N ALA A 131 -7.23 21.69 -3.49
CA ALA A 131 -6.65 20.59 -2.71
C ALA A 131 -5.31 20.13 -3.28
N LYS A 132 -5.18 20.03 -4.62
CA LYS A 132 -3.90 19.73 -5.29
C LYS A 132 -2.82 20.75 -4.97
N TRP A 133 -3.17 22.04 -4.92
CA TRP A 133 -2.22 23.11 -4.57
C TRP A 133 -1.77 22.99 -3.10
N ILE A 134 -2.70 22.78 -2.17
CA ILE A 134 -2.39 22.55 -0.75
C ILE A 134 -1.47 21.33 -0.59
N LEU A 135 -1.79 20.19 -1.22
CA LEU A 135 -1.00 18.97 -1.12
C LEU A 135 0.41 19.14 -1.68
N ARG A 136 0.59 19.94 -2.76
CA ARG A 136 1.93 20.25 -3.29
C ARG A 136 2.78 21.07 -2.31
N ILE A 137 2.17 22.05 -1.64
CA ILE A 137 2.87 22.83 -0.61
C ILE A 137 3.20 21.94 0.58
N SER A 138 2.25 21.13 1.00
CA SER A 138 2.40 20.20 2.10
C SER A 138 3.52 19.18 1.85
N GLU A 139 3.60 18.60 0.65
CA GLU A 139 4.67 17.70 0.23
C GLU A 139 6.04 18.42 0.25
N LYS A 140 6.11 19.64 -0.30
CA LYS A 140 7.34 20.43 -0.27
C LYS A 140 7.84 20.70 1.15
N LEU A 141 6.93 21.02 2.07
CA LEU A 141 7.26 21.25 3.47
C LEU A 141 7.63 19.94 4.17
N ALA A 142 6.93 18.84 3.85
CA ALA A 142 7.26 17.52 4.37
C ALA A 142 8.71 17.13 4.03
N VAL A 143 9.10 17.22 2.77
CA VAL A 143 10.47 16.92 2.33
C VAL A 143 11.48 17.88 2.97
N LYS A 144 11.14 19.18 3.07
CA LYS A 144 12.08 20.20 3.58
C LYS A 144 12.41 20.05 5.07
N TYR A 145 11.42 19.62 5.89
CA TYR A 145 11.55 19.59 7.35
C TYR A 145 11.75 18.20 7.93
N ALA A 146 11.74 17.15 7.10
CA ALA A 146 12.08 15.79 7.52
C ALA A 146 13.58 15.66 7.80
N ASP A 147 13.94 14.96 8.86
CA ASP A 147 15.31 14.46 9.06
C ASP A 147 15.63 13.31 8.09
N PHE A 148 14.60 12.47 7.80
CA PHE A 148 14.67 11.42 6.78
C PHE A 148 13.38 11.38 5.97
N VAL A 149 13.52 11.34 4.65
CA VAL A 149 12.43 11.12 3.72
C VAL A 149 12.45 9.67 3.26
N ILE A 150 11.33 8.96 3.37
CA ILE A 150 11.17 7.61 2.85
C ILE A 150 10.40 7.69 1.53
N ALA A 151 10.92 7.04 0.51
CA ALA A 151 10.23 6.70 -0.73
C ALA A 151 10.01 5.19 -0.77
N ASP A 152 8.82 4.75 -1.08
CA ASP A 152 8.46 3.33 -1.13
C ASP A 152 8.81 2.67 -2.47
N ASN A 153 9.26 3.46 -3.45
CA ASN A 153 9.60 3.02 -4.79
C ASN A 153 10.73 3.87 -5.37
N LYS A 154 11.60 3.27 -6.18
CA LYS A 154 12.70 3.98 -6.83
C LYS A 154 12.22 5.13 -7.72
N GLY A 155 11.08 4.97 -8.41
CA GLY A 155 10.49 6.06 -9.19
C GLY A 155 10.09 7.27 -8.33
N ILE A 156 9.65 7.04 -7.08
CA ILE A 156 9.38 8.10 -6.12
C ILE A 156 10.69 8.69 -5.57
N GLN A 157 11.69 7.87 -5.29
CA GLN A 157 13.02 8.35 -4.89
C GLN A 157 13.62 9.29 -5.92
N GLU A 158 13.61 8.91 -7.20
CA GLU A 158 14.07 9.74 -8.31
C GLU A 158 13.23 11.03 -8.48
N TYR A 159 11.93 10.96 -8.22
CA TYR A 159 11.07 12.13 -8.21
C TYR A 159 11.44 13.11 -7.11
N VAL A 160 11.71 12.65 -5.88
CA VAL A 160 12.16 13.49 -4.74
C VAL A 160 13.48 14.16 -5.06
N ALA A 161 14.47 13.41 -5.53
CA ALA A 161 15.77 13.92 -5.91
C ALA A 161 15.66 15.00 -7.01
N ARG A 162 14.91 14.71 -8.08
CA ARG A 162 14.75 15.64 -9.21
C ARG A 162 13.98 16.91 -8.85
N LYS A 163 12.91 16.79 -8.05
CA LYS A 163 12.00 17.91 -7.77
C LYS A 163 12.46 18.78 -6.61
N TYR A 164 13.03 18.18 -5.60
CA TYR A 164 13.37 18.84 -4.34
C TYR A 164 14.88 18.93 -4.10
N GLY A 165 15.71 18.23 -4.87
CA GLY A 165 17.15 18.14 -4.64
C GLY A 165 17.47 17.46 -3.31
N HIS A 166 16.63 16.55 -2.84
CA HIS A 166 16.71 15.89 -1.54
C HIS A 166 16.89 14.40 -1.70
N ASP A 167 17.79 13.81 -0.93
CA ASP A 167 17.93 12.36 -0.87
C ASP A 167 16.78 11.73 -0.09
N SER A 168 16.46 10.47 -0.40
CA SER A 168 15.45 9.72 0.31
C SER A 168 15.83 8.27 0.45
N GLU A 169 15.36 7.63 1.52
CA GLU A 169 15.57 6.23 1.80
C GLU A 169 14.54 5.38 1.06
N LEU A 170 15.00 4.34 0.36
CA LEU A 170 14.12 3.43 -0.34
C LEU A 170 13.67 2.32 0.61
N ILE A 171 12.44 2.45 1.14
CA ILE A 171 11.82 1.43 2.00
C ILE A 171 10.44 1.10 1.47
N CYS A 172 10.30 -0.08 0.88
CA CYS A 172 9.08 -0.55 0.25
C CYS A 172 8.07 -1.12 1.30
N TYR A 173 7.05 -1.82 0.81
CA TYR A 173 6.13 -2.61 1.63
C TYR A 173 6.57 -4.06 1.70
N GLY A 174 6.23 -4.75 2.78
CA GLY A 174 6.33 -6.21 2.88
C GLY A 174 5.06 -6.88 2.35
N GLY A 175 5.15 -8.18 2.04
CA GLY A 175 4.00 -8.93 1.53
C GLY A 175 3.93 -10.38 2.02
N ASP A 176 4.91 -10.85 2.78
CA ASP A 176 4.99 -12.24 3.25
C ASP A 176 3.89 -12.63 4.26
N HIS A 177 3.21 -11.65 4.85
CA HIS A 177 2.05 -11.86 5.72
C HIS A 177 0.87 -12.57 5.05
N VAL A 178 0.83 -12.60 3.72
CA VAL A 178 -0.23 -13.31 2.96
C VAL A 178 0.02 -14.81 2.85
N GLN A 179 1.22 -15.30 3.24
CA GLN A 179 1.54 -16.72 3.17
C GLN A 179 0.79 -17.51 4.25
N ARG A 180 0.30 -18.69 3.88
CA ARG A 180 -0.45 -19.61 4.75
C ARG A 180 0.07 -21.02 4.59
N ALA A 181 0.03 -21.78 5.67
CA ALA A 181 0.14 -23.23 5.61
C ALA A 181 -1.27 -23.80 5.33
N MET A 182 -1.56 -24.15 4.09
CA MET A 182 -2.84 -24.67 3.64
C MET A 182 -2.61 -25.91 2.77
N SER A 183 -3.33 -26.98 3.01
CA SER A 183 -3.28 -28.19 2.18
C SER A 183 -4.01 -27.97 0.84
N GLU A 184 -3.73 -28.83 -0.15
CA GLU A 184 -4.41 -28.79 -1.43
C GLU A 184 -5.92 -29.07 -1.30
N ASP A 185 -6.32 -29.96 -0.37
CA ASP A 185 -7.71 -30.26 -0.10
C ASP A 185 -8.48 -29.05 0.47
N GLU A 186 -7.88 -28.35 1.45
CA GLU A 186 -8.45 -27.13 2.03
C GLU A 186 -8.60 -26.03 0.97
N ALA A 187 -7.57 -25.84 0.15
CA ALA A 187 -7.63 -24.89 -0.96
C ALA A 187 -8.72 -25.30 -1.98
N GLY A 188 -8.79 -26.58 -2.32
CA GLY A 188 -9.81 -27.13 -3.20
C GLY A 188 -11.25 -26.92 -2.69
N ASP A 189 -11.47 -27.09 -1.37
CA ASP A 189 -12.77 -26.79 -0.75
C ASP A 189 -13.17 -25.32 -0.90
N ILE A 190 -12.19 -24.39 -0.77
CA ILE A 190 -12.44 -22.97 -0.99
C ILE A 190 -12.76 -22.70 -2.46
N LEU A 191 -11.97 -23.23 -3.41
CA LEU A 191 -12.19 -23.01 -4.84
C LEU A 191 -13.57 -23.50 -5.29
N ARG A 192 -14.00 -24.67 -4.81
CA ARG A 192 -15.34 -25.23 -5.11
C ARG A 192 -16.51 -24.32 -4.71
N ARG A 193 -16.35 -23.50 -3.63
CA ARG A 193 -17.38 -22.51 -3.23
C ARG A 193 -17.57 -21.40 -4.27
N TYR A 194 -16.56 -21.17 -5.11
CA TYR A 194 -16.56 -20.15 -6.16
C TYR A 194 -16.66 -20.76 -7.56
N ASP A 195 -16.90 -22.06 -7.71
CA ASP A 195 -16.93 -22.75 -9.00
C ASP A 195 -15.65 -22.50 -9.82
N LEU A 196 -14.49 -22.67 -9.16
CA LEU A 196 -13.17 -22.44 -9.73
C LEU A 196 -12.33 -23.72 -9.73
N GLU A 197 -11.58 -23.92 -10.83
CA GLU A 197 -10.57 -24.96 -10.94
C GLU A 197 -9.15 -24.35 -10.88
N PRO A 198 -8.18 -25.05 -10.26
CA PRO A 198 -6.82 -24.58 -10.17
C PRO A 198 -6.21 -24.29 -11.54
N ARG A 199 -5.55 -23.13 -11.68
CA ARG A 199 -4.86 -22.68 -12.91
C ARG A 199 -5.77 -22.38 -14.10
N GLU A 200 -7.09 -22.32 -13.93
CA GLU A 200 -8.04 -22.02 -15.00
C GLU A 200 -8.57 -20.59 -15.00
N TYR A 201 -8.17 -19.76 -14.05
CA TYR A 201 -8.63 -18.38 -13.95
C TYR A 201 -7.49 -17.38 -13.71
N ALA A 202 -7.70 -16.16 -14.17
CA ALA A 202 -6.91 -15.00 -13.77
C ALA A 202 -7.51 -14.39 -12.52
N ILE A 203 -6.66 -13.73 -11.69
CA ILE A 203 -7.13 -13.00 -10.51
C ILE A 203 -6.62 -11.56 -10.53
N ALA A 204 -7.48 -10.62 -10.13
CA ALA A 204 -7.13 -9.24 -9.84
C ALA A 204 -7.69 -8.84 -8.47
N VAL A 205 -6.87 -8.17 -7.64
CA VAL A 205 -7.27 -7.70 -6.30
C VAL A 205 -6.86 -6.24 -6.15
N CYS A 206 -7.83 -5.34 -6.11
CA CYS A 206 -7.55 -3.91 -5.90
C CYS A 206 -8.79 -3.14 -5.45
N ARG A 207 -8.60 -1.88 -5.07
CA ARG A 207 -9.69 -0.91 -4.96
C ARG A 207 -10.25 -0.63 -6.35
N ILE A 208 -11.56 -0.51 -6.48
CA ILE A 208 -12.21 -0.21 -7.77
C ILE A 208 -12.21 1.30 -7.96
N GLU A 209 -11.07 1.80 -8.49
CA GLU A 209 -10.77 3.21 -8.74
C GLU A 209 -10.17 3.37 -10.16
N PRO A 210 -10.34 4.54 -10.82
CA PRO A 210 -9.84 4.76 -12.18
C PRO A 210 -8.34 4.52 -12.34
N GLU A 211 -7.53 4.87 -11.34
CA GLU A 211 -6.08 4.64 -11.36
C GLU A 211 -5.65 3.16 -11.38
N ASN A 212 -6.59 2.25 -11.11
CA ASN A 212 -6.37 0.80 -11.21
C ASN A 212 -6.75 0.22 -12.57
N ASN A 213 -7.14 1.08 -13.54
CA ASN A 213 -7.48 0.67 -14.92
C ASN A 213 -8.41 -0.55 -14.98
N CYS A 214 -9.41 -0.57 -14.08
CA CYS A 214 -10.34 -1.69 -13.99
C CYS A 214 -11.14 -1.90 -15.28
N ASP A 215 -11.45 -0.82 -15.99
CA ASP A 215 -12.11 -0.82 -17.30
C ASP A 215 -11.25 -1.50 -18.37
N ILE A 216 -9.94 -1.26 -18.41
CA ILE A 216 -8.99 -1.92 -19.33
C ILE A 216 -8.95 -3.44 -19.08
N VAL A 217 -8.89 -3.84 -17.79
CA VAL A 217 -8.85 -5.25 -17.42
C VAL A 217 -10.17 -5.93 -17.80
N LEU A 218 -11.31 -5.35 -17.43
CA LEU A 218 -12.63 -5.89 -17.74
C LEU A 218 -12.89 -5.96 -19.26
N ASP A 219 -12.47 -4.94 -20.03
CA ASP A 219 -12.58 -4.94 -21.48
C ASP A 219 -11.80 -6.12 -22.11
N ALA A 220 -10.56 -6.34 -21.69
CA ALA A 220 -9.77 -7.46 -22.17
C ALA A 220 -10.44 -8.81 -21.88
N PHE A 221 -10.92 -9.02 -20.65
CA PHE A 221 -11.55 -10.29 -20.30
C PHE A 221 -12.94 -10.49 -20.94
N SER A 222 -13.70 -9.43 -21.20
CA SER A 222 -14.97 -9.54 -21.93
C SER A 222 -14.79 -10.03 -23.39
N ARG A 223 -13.56 -9.90 -23.93
CA ARG A 223 -13.18 -10.30 -25.29
C ARG A 223 -12.37 -11.60 -25.34
N SER A 224 -11.82 -12.07 -24.22
CA SER A 224 -10.87 -13.19 -24.18
C SER A 224 -11.52 -14.56 -23.99
N GLY A 225 -12.72 -14.64 -23.44
CA GLY A 225 -13.32 -15.89 -23.00
C GLY A 225 -12.64 -16.57 -21.80
N ARG A 226 -11.48 -16.08 -21.33
CA ARG A 226 -10.81 -16.60 -20.13
C ARG A 226 -11.54 -16.17 -18.86
N LYS A 227 -11.56 -17.02 -17.83
CA LYS A 227 -12.21 -16.71 -16.55
C LYS A 227 -11.38 -15.68 -15.75
N LEU A 228 -12.04 -14.65 -15.23
CA LEU A 228 -11.47 -13.63 -14.34
C LEU A 228 -12.20 -13.63 -13.01
N VAL A 229 -11.45 -13.71 -11.93
CA VAL A 229 -11.89 -13.39 -10.56
C VAL A 229 -11.38 -12.02 -10.20
N TYR A 230 -12.28 -11.04 -10.10
CA TYR A 230 -11.91 -9.65 -9.82
C TYR A 230 -12.48 -9.25 -8.45
N ILE A 231 -11.61 -9.13 -7.45
CA ILE A 231 -11.95 -8.83 -6.06
C ILE A 231 -11.74 -7.35 -5.78
N GLY A 232 -12.78 -6.67 -5.28
CA GLY A 232 -12.68 -5.26 -4.93
C GLY A 232 -13.98 -4.65 -4.40
N ASN A 233 -13.93 -3.39 -3.98
CA ASN A 233 -15.06 -2.65 -3.40
C ASN A 233 -15.96 -2.05 -4.50
N TRP A 234 -16.69 -2.86 -5.25
CA TRP A 234 -17.48 -2.47 -6.41
C TRP A 234 -18.55 -1.43 -6.12
N ASN A 235 -19.12 -1.45 -4.93
CA ASN A 235 -20.26 -0.58 -4.55
C ASN A 235 -19.84 0.76 -3.93
N ASN A 236 -18.55 0.99 -3.66
CA ASN A 236 -18.07 2.17 -2.93
C ASN A 236 -18.08 3.46 -3.78
N SER A 237 -17.98 3.35 -5.10
CA SER A 237 -17.94 4.49 -6.01
C SER A 237 -18.96 4.38 -7.15
N GLU A 238 -19.29 5.48 -7.78
CA GLU A 238 -20.10 5.48 -9.01
C GLU A 238 -19.39 4.72 -10.14
N TYR A 239 -18.08 4.93 -10.27
CA TYR A 239 -17.23 4.21 -11.21
C TYR A 239 -17.35 2.69 -11.04
N GLY A 240 -17.23 2.18 -9.82
CA GLY A 240 -17.32 0.75 -9.53
C GLY A 240 -18.71 0.18 -9.88
N ARG A 241 -19.78 0.88 -9.47
CA ARG A 241 -21.17 0.47 -9.80
C ARG A 241 -21.42 0.43 -11.29
N ALA A 242 -20.95 1.45 -12.04
CA ALA A 242 -21.09 1.50 -13.49
C ALA A 242 -20.36 0.34 -14.19
N LEU A 243 -19.13 0.00 -13.77
CA LEU A 243 -18.41 -1.14 -14.29
C LEU A 243 -19.11 -2.46 -13.94
N LYS A 244 -19.57 -2.63 -12.71
CA LYS A 244 -20.30 -3.85 -12.27
C LYS A 244 -21.55 -4.06 -13.14
N GLN A 245 -22.31 -3.00 -13.42
CA GLN A 245 -23.49 -3.06 -14.30
C GLN A 245 -23.10 -3.36 -15.75
N LYS A 246 -22.09 -2.70 -16.30
CA LYS A 246 -21.64 -2.86 -17.70
C LYS A 246 -21.21 -4.29 -17.99
N TYR A 247 -20.52 -4.94 -17.06
CA TYR A 247 -19.93 -6.27 -17.27
C TYR A 247 -20.70 -7.42 -16.59
N ALA A 248 -21.86 -7.17 -16.00
CA ALA A 248 -22.67 -8.19 -15.32
C ALA A 248 -23.13 -9.36 -16.22
N GLY A 249 -23.22 -9.13 -17.54
CA GLY A 249 -23.67 -10.15 -18.51
C GLY A 249 -22.57 -11.10 -18.99
N PHE A 250 -21.31 -10.90 -18.59
CA PHE A 250 -20.19 -11.75 -19.02
C PHE A 250 -19.97 -12.90 -18.04
N GLY A 251 -20.37 -14.11 -18.40
CA GLY A 251 -20.30 -15.29 -17.53
C GLY A 251 -18.87 -15.73 -17.15
N ASN A 252 -17.86 -15.26 -17.87
CA ASN A 252 -16.44 -15.51 -17.57
C ASN A 252 -15.83 -14.47 -16.63
N ILE A 253 -16.56 -13.43 -16.21
CA ILE A 253 -16.07 -12.37 -15.32
C ILE A 253 -16.81 -12.45 -13.98
N MET A 254 -16.11 -12.89 -12.94
CA MET A 254 -16.62 -12.97 -11.59
C MET A 254 -16.15 -11.75 -10.79
N MET A 255 -17.06 -10.81 -10.52
CA MET A 255 -16.81 -9.60 -9.74
C MET A 255 -17.21 -9.85 -8.28
N LEU A 256 -16.24 -10.10 -7.42
CA LEU A 256 -16.44 -10.35 -5.99
C LEU A 256 -16.25 -9.08 -5.19
N ASP A 257 -17.05 -8.88 -4.15
CA ASP A 257 -16.81 -7.83 -3.17
C ASP A 257 -15.52 -8.11 -2.38
N ALA A 258 -15.00 -7.10 -1.66
CA ALA A 258 -13.74 -7.23 -0.95
C ALA A 258 -13.74 -8.40 0.04
N ILE A 259 -12.75 -9.24 -0.04
CA ILE A 259 -12.54 -10.40 0.82
C ILE A 259 -11.42 -10.05 1.81
N TYR A 260 -11.71 -10.16 3.10
CA TYR A 260 -10.75 -9.90 4.19
C TYR A 260 -10.31 -11.19 4.88
N ASP A 261 -10.94 -12.32 4.55
CA ASP A 261 -10.50 -13.64 4.99
C ASP A 261 -9.21 -14.00 4.24
N LEU A 262 -8.11 -14.08 5.00
CA LEU A 262 -6.78 -14.30 4.45
C LEU A 262 -6.59 -15.71 3.91
N ASP A 263 -7.31 -16.70 4.42
CA ASP A 263 -7.24 -18.08 3.94
C ASP A 263 -7.95 -18.20 2.59
N VAL A 264 -9.11 -17.54 2.45
CA VAL A 264 -9.81 -17.44 1.16
C VAL A 264 -8.96 -16.72 0.13
N LEU A 265 -8.38 -15.57 0.48
CA LEU A 265 -7.49 -14.81 -0.43
C LEU A 265 -6.25 -15.61 -0.82
N TYR A 266 -5.67 -16.36 0.12
CA TYR A 266 -4.54 -17.25 -0.15
C TYR A 266 -4.92 -18.31 -1.18
N ALA A 267 -6.00 -19.06 -0.94
CA ALA A 267 -6.46 -20.12 -1.84
C ALA A 267 -6.71 -19.60 -3.26
N LEU A 268 -7.41 -18.46 -3.38
CA LEU A 268 -7.71 -17.84 -4.67
C LEU A 268 -6.45 -17.35 -5.40
N ARG A 269 -5.49 -16.72 -4.69
CA ARG A 269 -4.24 -16.25 -5.30
C ARG A 269 -3.29 -17.39 -5.66
N ALA A 270 -3.10 -18.36 -4.76
CA ALA A 270 -2.17 -19.47 -4.96
C ALA A 270 -2.53 -20.36 -6.14
N ASN A 271 -3.83 -20.47 -6.45
CA ASN A 271 -4.36 -21.34 -7.51
C ASN A 271 -4.70 -20.59 -8.80
N ALA A 272 -4.46 -19.31 -8.91
CA ALA A 272 -4.67 -18.56 -10.15
C ALA A 272 -3.61 -18.91 -11.22
N ALA A 273 -4.00 -18.85 -12.49
CA ALA A 273 -3.09 -19.00 -13.62
C ALA A 273 -2.21 -17.75 -13.81
N VAL A 274 -2.76 -16.56 -13.57
CA VAL A 274 -2.08 -15.28 -13.71
C VAL A 274 -2.70 -14.25 -12.78
N TYR A 275 -1.86 -13.41 -12.17
CA TYR A 275 -2.31 -12.21 -11.45
C TYR A 275 -2.30 -11.01 -12.39
N VAL A 276 -3.40 -10.25 -12.43
CA VAL A 276 -3.53 -9.05 -13.26
C VAL A 276 -3.48 -7.81 -12.39
N HIS A 277 -2.54 -6.93 -12.67
CA HIS A 277 -2.30 -5.70 -11.90
C HIS A 277 -2.46 -4.46 -12.79
N GLY A 278 -3.60 -3.79 -12.67
CA GLY A 278 -3.92 -2.62 -13.48
C GLY A 278 -3.42 -1.28 -12.91
N HIS A 279 -2.87 -1.23 -11.70
CA HIS A 279 -2.51 0.02 -11.01
C HIS A 279 -1.48 0.86 -11.77
N SER A 280 -1.75 2.17 -11.90
CA SER A 280 -0.92 3.08 -12.72
C SER A 280 -0.40 4.31 -11.96
N ALA A 281 -0.78 4.50 -10.69
CA ALA A 281 -0.44 5.70 -9.92
C ALA A 281 0.20 5.34 -8.57
N GLY A 282 1.10 6.19 -8.09
CA GLY A 282 1.74 6.01 -6.78
C GLY A 282 3.08 5.27 -6.85
N GLY A 283 3.51 4.72 -5.72
CA GLY A 283 4.77 3.99 -5.55
C GLY A 283 4.62 2.47 -5.65
N THR A 284 5.21 1.76 -4.70
CA THR A 284 5.07 0.31 -4.56
C THR A 284 3.65 -0.05 -4.10
N ASN A 285 2.94 -0.84 -4.91
CA ASN A 285 1.58 -1.26 -4.55
C ASN A 285 1.61 -2.54 -3.71
N PRO A 286 1.05 -2.54 -2.49
CA PRO A 286 1.03 -3.73 -1.62
C PRO A 286 0.42 -4.96 -2.29
N SER A 287 -0.69 -4.82 -3.03
CA SER A 287 -1.33 -5.97 -3.71
C SER A 287 -0.44 -6.63 -4.77
N LEU A 288 0.44 -5.85 -5.42
CA LEU A 288 1.41 -6.38 -6.38
C LEU A 288 2.49 -7.17 -5.63
N VAL A 289 3.04 -6.57 -4.57
CA VAL A 289 4.04 -7.24 -3.71
C VAL A 289 3.50 -8.54 -3.13
N GLU A 290 2.29 -8.51 -2.58
CA GLU A 290 1.60 -9.69 -2.07
C GLU A 290 1.47 -10.79 -3.14
N ALA A 291 1.05 -10.43 -4.36
CA ALA A 291 0.88 -11.38 -5.46
C ALA A 291 2.19 -12.06 -5.86
N MET A 292 3.32 -11.34 -5.78
CA MET A 292 4.63 -11.89 -6.12
C MET A 292 5.04 -13.08 -5.24
N PHE A 293 4.59 -13.14 -3.98
CA PHE A 293 4.91 -14.25 -3.06
C PHE A 293 4.33 -15.60 -3.49
N PHE A 294 3.32 -15.61 -4.35
CA PHE A 294 2.71 -16.85 -4.86
C PHE A 294 3.47 -17.47 -6.02
N GLY A 295 4.41 -16.75 -6.65
CA GLY A 295 5.21 -17.28 -7.75
C GLY A 295 4.38 -17.59 -9.02
N ILE A 296 3.22 -16.97 -9.15
CA ILE A 296 2.40 -17.03 -10.36
C ILE A 296 2.81 -15.94 -11.34
N PRO A 297 2.58 -16.11 -12.65
CA PRO A 297 2.82 -15.06 -13.64
C PRO A 297 2.06 -13.78 -13.30
N ILE A 298 2.67 -12.63 -13.54
CA ILE A 298 2.04 -11.32 -13.31
C ILE A 298 1.94 -10.55 -14.62
N ALA A 299 0.71 -10.22 -15.03
CA ALA A 299 0.41 -9.25 -16.06
C ALA A 299 0.20 -7.88 -15.41
N SER A 300 1.13 -6.94 -15.62
CA SER A 300 1.12 -5.66 -14.93
C SER A 300 0.99 -4.48 -15.88
N PHE A 301 0.26 -3.44 -15.47
CA PHE A 301 0.19 -2.20 -16.23
C PHE A 301 1.58 -1.56 -16.36
N ASP A 302 1.94 -1.10 -17.57
CA ASP A 302 3.27 -0.63 -17.91
C ASP A 302 3.56 0.78 -17.42
N VAL A 303 3.97 0.87 -16.16
CA VAL A 303 4.47 2.10 -15.53
C VAL A 303 5.76 1.85 -14.76
N VAL A 304 6.52 2.90 -14.55
CA VAL A 304 7.84 2.83 -13.89
C VAL A 304 7.78 2.13 -12.53
N TYR A 305 6.76 2.40 -11.75
CA TYR A 305 6.59 1.84 -10.40
C TYR A 305 6.44 0.31 -10.42
N ASN A 306 5.60 -0.19 -11.32
CA ASN A 306 5.37 -1.63 -11.47
C ASN A 306 6.62 -2.33 -12.03
N ARG A 307 7.31 -1.70 -12.98
CA ARG A 307 8.57 -2.22 -13.52
C ARG A 307 9.65 -2.32 -12.44
N GLU A 308 9.77 -1.30 -11.59
CA GLU A 308 10.72 -1.31 -10.49
C GLU A 308 10.37 -2.38 -9.44
N THR A 309 9.09 -2.46 -9.04
CA THR A 309 8.63 -3.47 -8.07
C THR A 309 8.93 -4.89 -8.53
N THR A 310 8.74 -5.18 -9.81
CA THR A 310 8.93 -6.52 -10.41
C THR A 310 10.29 -6.69 -11.08
N GLU A 311 11.20 -5.74 -10.93
CA GLU A 311 12.54 -5.72 -11.56
C GLU A 311 12.49 -5.98 -13.08
N GLY A 312 11.44 -5.49 -13.75
CA GLY A 312 11.24 -5.69 -15.19
C GLY A 312 10.88 -7.12 -15.59
N LYS A 313 10.58 -8.02 -14.67
CA LYS A 313 10.34 -9.45 -14.92
C LYS A 313 8.87 -9.84 -15.09
N ALA A 314 7.91 -8.91 -14.86
CA ALA A 314 6.50 -9.15 -15.16
C ALA A 314 6.20 -9.00 -16.66
N TYR A 315 5.01 -9.39 -17.07
CA TYR A 315 4.47 -9.18 -18.42
C TYR A 315 3.69 -7.87 -18.45
N TYR A 316 4.06 -6.93 -19.34
CA TYR A 316 3.52 -5.57 -19.26
C TYR A 316 2.51 -5.28 -20.35
N PHE A 317 1.45 -4.55 -19.98
CA PHE A 317 0.43 -4.07 -20.93
C PHE A 317 0.11 -2.59 -20.68
N LYS A 318 -0.39 -1.89 -21.74
CA LYS A 318 -0.82 -0.47 -21.69
C LYS A 318 -2.30 -0.29 -21.98
N ASN A 319 -2.94 -1.28 -22.55
CA ASN A 319 -4.35 -1.27 -22.96
C ASN A 319 -4.89 -2.70 -23.00
N ALA A 320 -6.19 -2.85 -23.28
CA ALA A 320 -6.86 -4.14 -23.33
C ALA A 320 -6.26 -5.08 -24.37
N ASP A 321 -5.89 -4.59 -25.56
CA ASP A 321 -5.26 -5.42 -26.61
C ASP A 321 -3.88 -5.93 -26.17
N GLY A 322 -3.13 -5.10 -25.46
CA GLY A 322 -1.85 -5.52 -24.87
C GLY A 322 -2.04 -6.61 -23.81
N LEU A 323 -3.07 -6.49 -22.96
CA LEU A 323 -3.39 -7.52 -21.97
C LEU A 323 -3.85 -8.82 -22.65
N LEU A 324 -4.70 -8.74 -23.68
CA LEU A 324 -5.09 -9.92 -24.47
C LEU A 324 -3.87 -10.69 -25.01
N LYS A 325 -2.91 -9.98 -25.59
CA LYS A 325 -1.66 -10.60 -26.09
C LYS A 325 -0.86 -11.29 -24.98
N VAL A 326 -0.87 -10.75 -23.76
CA VAL A 326 -0.24 -11.42 -22.60
C VAL A 326 -1.03 -12.68 -22.25
N LEU A 327 -2.36 -12.60 -22.19
CA LEU A 327 -3.21 -13.73 -21.84
C LEU A 327 -3.16 -14.89 -22.86
N GLU A 328 -2.85 -14.61 -24.13
CA GLU A 328 -2.71 -15.61 -25.20
C GLU A 328 -1.40 -16.40 -25.13
N ARG A 329 -0.44 -16.00 -24.29
CA ARG A 329 0.84 -16.68 -24.19
C ARG A 329 0.72 -18.00 -23.42
N ASP A 330 1.47 -19.01 -23.88
CA ASP A 330 1.60 -20.32 -23.23
C ASP A 330 2.88 -20.46 -22.39
N ASP A 331 3.80 -19.47 -22.52
CA ASP A 331 5.11 -19.46 -21.86
C ASP A 331 5.17 -18.54 -20.62
N LEU A 332 4.03 -18.30 -19.98
CA LEU A 332 3.98 -17.46 -18.78
C LEU A 332 4.64 -18.17 -17.60
N ASP A 333 5.61 -17.51 -16.97
CA ASP A 333 6.32 -17.97 -15.78
C ASP A 333 6.33 -16.92 -14.68
N GLY A 334 6.16 -17.34 -13.44
CA GLY A 334 6.14 -16.48 -12.26
C GLY A 334 7.28 -16.73 -11.27
N ALA A 335 8.20 -17.66 -11.55
CA ALA A 335 9.26 -18.03 -10.60
C ALA A 335 10.11 -16.84 -10.14
N ALA A 336 10.47 -15.95 -11.07
CA ALA A 336 11.22 -14.73 -10.75
C ALA A 336 10.47 -13.81 -9.78
N MET A 337 9.14 -13.78 -9.79
CA MET A 337 8.35 -12.96 -8.88
C MET A 337 8.55 -13.39 -7.43
N LYS A 338 8.51 -14.70 -7.17
CA LYS A 338 8.72 -15.26 -5.83
C LYS A 338 10.13 -14.99 -5.31
N GLU A 339 11.14 -15.14 -6.15
CA GLU A 339 12.54 -14.84 -5.79
C GLU A 339 12.70 -13.36 -5.38
N ILE A 340 12.20 -12.44 -6.20
CA ILE A 340 12.27 -10.99 -5.93
C ILE A 340 11.52 -10.67 -4.63
N ALA A 341 10.32 -11.23 -4.43
CA ALA A 341 9.50 -11.00 -3.24
C ALA A 341 10.24 -11.40 -1.96
N TRP A 342 10.76 -12.62 -1.88
CA TRP A 342 11.49 -13.10 -0.71
C TRP A 342 12.79 -12.33 -0.44
N ARG A 343 13.44 -11.84 -1.46
CA ARG A 343 14.67 -11.07 -1.33
C ARG A 343 14.43 -9.62 -0.87
N ARG A 344 13.35 -8.96 -1.37
CA ARG A 344 13.14 -7.51 -1.18
C ARG A 344 12.00 -7.16 -0.23
N TYR A 345 10.96 -7.99 -0.11
CA TYR A 345 9.66 -7.57 0.38
C TYR A 345 9.16 -8.37 1.59
N THR A 346 10.05 -8.91 2.40
CA THR A 346 9.65 -9.52 3.68
C THR A 346 9.47 -8.44 4.75
N TRP A 347 8.46 -8.58 5.60
CA TRP A 347 8.23 -7.65 6.69
C TRP A 347 9.39 -7.56 7.66
N LYS A 348 10.10 -8.67 7.87
CA LYS A 348 11.33 -8.68 8.67
C LYS A 348 12.41 -7.75 8.08
N HIS A 349 12.60 -7.78 6.75
CA HIS A 349 13.53 -6.89 6.05
C HIS A 349 13.08 -5.43 6.17
N ILE A 350 11.81 -5.14 5.88
CA ILE A 350 11.24 -3.79 5.95
C ILE A 350 11.34 -3.23 7.38
N SER A 351 10.93 -3.99 8.40
CA SER A 351 11.03 -3.55 9.79
C SER A 351 12.46 -3.25 10.22
N SER A 352 13.44 -4.05 9.73
CA SER A 352 14.86 -3.78 10.01
C SER A 352 15.33 -2.44 9.41
N GLN A 353 14.88 -2.09 8.20
CA GLN A 353 15.21 -0.80 7.56
C GLN A 353 14.62 0.37 8.35
N TYR A 354 13.35 0.32 8.77
CA TYR A 354 12.75 1.34 9.66
C TYR A 354 13.52 1.45 10.97
N SER A 355 13.88 0.32 11.58
CA SER A 355 14.65 0.26 12.82
C SER A 355 16.02 0.90 12.71
N LEU A 356 16.70 0.75 11.57
CA LEU A 356 17.98 1.44 11.28
C LEU A 356 17.80 2.95 11.25
N LEU A 357 16.76 3.46 10.56
CA LEU A 357 16.48 4.90 10.54
C LEU A 357 16.18 5.48 11.93
N TYR A 358 15.48 4.72 12.78
CA TYR A 358 15.20 5.16 14.15
C TYR A 358 16.49 5.38 14.96
N ARG A 359 17.57 4.65 14.64
CA ARG A 359 18.85 4.68 15.34
C ARG A 359 19.89 5.59 14.69
N SER A 360 19.74 5.92 13.40
CA SER A 360 20.68 6.77 12.68
C SER A 360 20.76 8.18 13.28
N ASP A 361 21.94 8.79 13.30
CA ASP A 361 22.11 10.17 13.74
C ASP A 361 21.65 11.16 12.65
N THR A 362 20.95 12.20 13.04
CA THR A 362 20.47 13.27 12.14
C THR A 362 21.59 14.11 11.53
N SER A 363 22.81 13.98 12.05
CA SER A 363 23.97 14.80 11.66
C SER A 363 24.63 14.42 10.31
N CYS A 364 24.23 13.29 9.69
CA CYS A 364 24.87 12.82 8.46
C CYS A 364 24.30 13.39 7.15
N PHE A 365 23.18 14.14 7.19
CA PHE A 365 22.49 14.64 6.00
C PHE A 365 22.15 16.15 6.07
N GLY A 366 22.89 16.90 6.86
CA GLY A 366 22.76 18.35 6.92
C GLY A 366 23.69 19.03 5.90
N ILE A 367 23.12 19.60 4.87
CA ILE A 367 23.30 20.92 4.20
C ILE A 367 22.81 20.82 2.78
#